data_15ada797fdcb40257f949801db20d03d
#
_entry.id   15ada797fdcb40257f949801db20d03d
#
_cell.length_a   1.000
_cell.length_b   1.000
_cell.length_c   1.000
_cell.angle_alpha   90.00
_cell.angle_beta   90.00
_cell.angle_gamma   90.00
#
_symmetry.space_group_name_H-M   'P 1'
#
loop_
_entity.id
_entity.type
_entity.pdbx_description
1 polymer ?
#
loop_
_entity_poly.entity_id
_entity_poly.type
_entity_poly.pdbx_seq_one_letter_code
_entity_poly.pdbx_strand_id
1 'polypeptide(L)'
;MAGERRESSADADLVAGILDGDQRSLARTITRIENRSPGYRDLVSALHEHTGHADVIGVTGAPGAGKSTLVDKLAAAYRDRGDTVGVVAVDPSSPYTGGSVLGDRIRMASNVGDMEVFFRSMSARGRLGGLSTATADAVKALDAFGKDVVLIETVGAGQNEVDVVRAADTVAVLVQPGSGDDVQTLKAGILEIGDVFVVNKADMDGAERTLAELEEMVHLRDRPTRGLDTAHHGAGAVGHADVDGNGDDADGNVAHGDEGNVAHGGDGGDDADTAEWTPPVLRTVGTTGEGVDELIAVFDAHAAHLRDSGELAQAERRRYAEEIRTLVRSDIGALAAAEIERRGGIEALADRVRRRETDPYTVADEVVAPIAACVDAAEE
;
A
#
# COMPACT_ATOMS: atom_id res chain seq x y z
N MET A 1 -1.22 -23.92 -29.25
CA MET A 1 -0.90 -23.09 -30.44
C MET A 1 -2.09 -22.32 -31.03
N ALA A 2 -3.29 -22.91 -31.31
CA ALA A 2 -4.46 -22.14 -31.81
C ALA A 2 -5.22 -21.42 -30.70
N GLY A 3 -5.23 -21.93 -29.48
CA GLY A 3 -5.81 -21.31 -28.28
C GLY A 3 -4.99 -20.10 -27.82
N GLU A 4 -3.69 -20.26 -27.69
CA GLU A 4 -2.75 -19.21 -27.26
C GLU A 4 -2.73 -17.98 -28.20
N ARG A 5 -2.87 -18.21 -29.54
CA ARG A 5 -2.97 -17.11 -30.50
C ARG A 5 -4.31 -16.36 -30.41
N ARG A 6 -5.42 -17.03 -30.02
CA ARG A 6 -6.71 -16.37 -29.85
C ARG A 6 -6.75 -15.56 -28.54
N GLU A 7 -6.13 -16.06 -27.48
CA GLU A 7 -6.01 -15.33 -26.22
C GLU A 7 -5.14 -14.08 -26.36
N SER A 8 -3.98 -14.19 -27.03
CA SER A 8 -3.09 -13.06 -27.33
C SER A 8 -3.78 -11.99 -28.19
N SER A 9 -4.66 -12.37 -29.15
CA SER A 9 -5.44 -11.40 -29.93
C SER A 9 -6.51 -10.70 -29.08
N ALA A 10 -7.19 -11.44 -28.19
CA ALA A 10 -8.21 -10.86 -27.32
C ALA A 10 -7.61 -9.91 -26.27
N ASP A 11 -6.38 -10.15 -25.83
CA ASP A 11 -5.66 -9.30 -24.89
C ASP A 11 -5.22 -8.00 -25.58
N ALA A 12 -4.70 -8.08 -26.80
CA ALA A 12 -4.37 -6.91 -27.61
C ALA A 12 -5.62 -6.05 -27.91
N ASP A 13 -6.76 -6.68 -28.19
CA ASP A 13 -8.04 -5.98 -28.40
C ASP A 13 -8.50 -5.25 -27.11
N LEU A 14 -8.28 -5.83 -25.93
CA LEU A 14 -8.60 -5.18 -24.64
C LEU A 14 -7.70 -3.99 -24.37
N VAL A 15 -6.38 -4.11 -24.59
CA VAL A 15 -5.42 -3.00 -24.43
C VAL A 15 -5.80 -1.86 -25.38
N ALA A 16 -6.01 -2.15 -26.68
CA ALA A 16 -6.42 -1.15 -27.64
C ALA A 16 -7.73 -0.45 -27.23
N GLY A 17 -8.73 -1.25 -26.78
CA GLY A 17 -9.98 -0.69 -26.31
C GLY A 17 -9.85 0.21 -25.08
N ILE A 18 -8.93 -0.11 -24.13
CA ILE A 18 -8.64 0.75 -22.98
C ILE A 18 -8.04 2.08 -23.44
N LEU A 19 -7.05 2.04 -24.32
CA LEU A 19 -6.38 3.23 -24.84
C LEU A 19 -7.31 4.11 -25.72
N ASP A 20 -8.32 3.49 -26.34
CA ASP A 20 -9.39 4.16 -27.09
C ASP A 20 -10.54 4.68 -26.21
N GLY A 21 -10.49 4.48 -24.88
CA GLY A 21 -11.51 4.95 -23.93
C GLY A 21 -12.78 4.07 -23.88
N ASP A 22 -12.72 2.78 -24.29
CA ASP A 22 -13.86 1.88 -24.16
C ASP A 22 -14.03 1.34 -22.73
N GLN A 23 -15.04 1.86 -22.04
CA GLN A 23 -15.35 1.47 -20.65
C GLN A 23 -15.64 -0.04 -20.49
N ARG A 24 -16.11 -0.73 -21.54
CA ARG A 24 -16.37 -2.17 -21.47
C ARG A 24 -15.05 -2.94 -21.44
N SER A 25 -14.06 -2.50 -22.19
CA SER A 25 -12.72 -3.06 -22.19
C SER A 25 -12.06 -2.86 -20.82
N LEU A 26 -12.18 -1.67 -20.23
CA LEU A 26 -11.72 -1.39 -18.87
C LEU A 26 -12.40 -2.31 -17.84
N ALA A 27 -13.73 -2.40 -17.84
CA ALA A 27 -14.48 -3.24 -16.90
C ALA A 27 -14.11 -4.74 -17.02
N ARG A 28 -13.87 -5.23 -18.25
CA ARG A 28 -13.44 -6.61 -18.51
C ARG A 28 -12.02 -6.85 -18.01
N THR A 29 -11.12 -5.90 -18.25
CA THR A 29 -9.73 -5.95 -17.80
C THR A 29 -9.67 -6.02 -16.28
N ILE A 30 -10.35 -5.13 -15.56
CA ILE A 30 -10.40 -5.16 -14.10
C ILE A 30 -10.99 -6.48 -13.60
N THR A 31 -12.02 -7.03 -14.27
CA THR A 31 -12.56 -8.35 -13.91
C THR A 31 -11.54 -9.47 -14.11
N ARG A 32 -10.70 -9.42 -15.15
CA ARG A 32 -9.63 -10.42 -15.36
C ARG A 32 -8.52 -10.30 -14.33
N ILE A 33 -8.14 -9.07 -13.96
CA ILE A 33 -7.19 -8.77 -12.89
C ILE A 33 -7.70 -9.34 -11.55
N GLU A 34 -8.93 -9.00 -11.16
CA GLU A 34 -9.56 -9.46 -9.92
C GLU A 34 -9.63 -10.99 -9.83
N ASN A 35 -9.95 -11.65 -10.95
CA ASN A 35 -10.03 -13.10 -11.05
C ASN A 35 -8.67 -13.79 -11.26
N ARG A 36 -7.61 -13.05 -11.51
CA ARG A 36 -6.31 -13.57 -11.96
C ARG A 36 -6.47 -14.56 -13.12
N SER A 37 -7.30 -14.18 -14.09
CA SER A 37 -7.57 -15.01 -15.27
C SER A 37 -6.29 -15.26 -16.06
N PRO A 38 -6.17 -16.38 -16.80
CA PRO A 38 -5.00 -16.61 -17.65
C PRO A 38 -4.69 -15.41 -18.54
N GLY A 39 -3.42 -15.04 -18.67
CA GLY A 39 -2.96 -13.89 -19.47
C GLY A 39 -3.15 -12.49 -18.82
N TYR A 40 -3.73 -12.39 -17.61
CA TYR A 40 -3.94 -11.08 -16.98
C TYR A 40 -2.63 -10.30 -16.74
N ARG A 41 -1.52 -10.99 -16.49
CA ARG A 41 -0.21 -10.35 -16.28
C ARG A 41 0.33 -9.71 -17.55
N ASP A 42 0.17 -10.38 -18.69
CA ASP A 42 0.58 -9.83 -19.99
C ASP A 42 -0.24 -8.58 -20.33
N LEU A 43 -1.54 -8.60 -19.98
CA LEU A 43 -2.44 -7.47 -20.12
C LEU A 43 -2.00 -6.29 -19.24
N VAL A 44 -1.71 -6.51 -17.96
CA VAL A 44 -1.22 -5.46 -17.04
C VAL A 44 0.16 -4.95 -17.47
N SER A 45 1.04 -5.83 -17.91
CA SER A 45 2.36 -5.45 -18.43
C SER A 45 2.26 -4.54 -19.65
N ALA A 46 1.35 -4.83 -20.58
CA ALA A 46 1.14 -4.00 -21.76
C ALA A 46 0.53 -2.63 -21.41
N LEU A 47 -0.30 -2.54 -20.35
CA LEU A 47 -0.86 -1.27 -19.89
C LEU A 47 0.17 -0.41 -19.15
N HIS A 48 1.17 -1.04 -18.52
CA HIS A 48 2.15 -0.32 -17.69
C HIS A 48 2.91 0.79 -18.43
N GLU A 49 3.17 0.63 -19.74
CA GLU A 49 3.83 1.65 -20.56
C GLU A 49 2.98 2.93 -20.74
N HIS A 50 1.68 2.86 -20.39
CA HIS A 50 0.70 3.94 -20.53
C HIS A 50 0.22 4.50 -19.18
N THR A 51 0.97 4.25 -18.10
CA THR A 51 0.66 4.72 -16.74
C THR A 51 1.60 5.84 -16.28
N GLY A 52 1.30 6.44 -15.12
CA GLY A 52 2.11 7.49 -14.50
C GLY A 52 1.56 8.91 -14.71
N HIS A 53 0.27 9.03 -15.04
CA HIS A 53 -0.40 10.30 -15.30
C HIS A 53 -1.45 10.65 -14.25
N ALA A 54 -2.12 9.64 -13.67
CA ALA A 54 -3.19 9.84 -12.69
C ALA A 54 -2.62 10.20 -11.31
N ASP A 55 -3.27 11.16 -10.64
CA ASP A 55 -3.07 11.36 -9.20
C ASP A 55 -3.84 10.29 -8.43
N VAL A 56 -3.14 9.46 -7.64
CA VAL A 56 -3.74 8.33 -6.92
C VAL A 56 -3.90 8.67 -5.44
N ILE A 57 -5.15 8.72 -4.97
CA ILE A 57 -5.50 9.13 -3.62
C ILE A 57 -6.15 7.95 -2.88
N GLY A 58 -5.58 7.57 -1.76
CA GLY A 58 -6.10 6.55 -0.85
C GLY A 58 -6.92 7.16 0.28
N VAL A 59 -8.13 6.65 0.50
CA VAL A 59 -9.01 7.09 1.59
C VAL A 59 -9.23 5.93 2.55
N THR A 60 -8.71 6.05 3.76
CA THR A 60 -8.82 5.05 4.82
C THR A 60 -9.33 5.66 6.12
N GLY A 61 -9.55 4.86 7.15
CA GLY A 61 -10.01 5.33 8.46
C GLY A 61 -11.07 4.42 9.07
N ALA A 62 -11.53 4.76 10.29
CA ALA A 62 -12.43 3.93 11.08
C ALA A 62 -13.73 3.56 10.34
N PRO A 63 -14.33 2.39 10.66
CA PRO A 63 -15.67 2.06 10.19
C PRO A 63 -16.67 3.13 10.60
N GLY A 64 -17.53 3.55 9.65
CA GLY A 64 -18.52 4.59 9.94
C GLY A 64 -17.99 6.02 9.86
N ALA A 65 -16.70 6.28 9.65
CA ALA A 65 -16.16 7.64 9.49
C ALA A 65 -16.71 8.39 8.26
N GLY A 66 -17.42 7.71 7.37
CA GLY A 66 -18.08 8.35 6.21
C GLY A 66 -17.21 8.36 4.96
N LYS A 67 -16.24 7.43 4.83
CA LYS A 67 -15.34 7.32 3.68
C LYS A 67 -16.08 7.33 2.34
N SER A 68 -17.04 6.42 2.14
CA SER A 68 -17.80 6.31 0.88
C SER A 68 -18.57 7.60 0.55
N THR A 69 -19.12 8.28 1.55
CA THR A 69 -19.82 9.54 1.36
C THR A 69 -18.86 10.65 0.95
N LEU A 70 -17.68 10.71 1.57
CA LEU A 70 -16.66 11.69 1.21
C LEU A 70 -16.08 11.41 -0.19
N VAL A 71 -15.80 10.14 -0.51
CA VAL A 71 -15.31 9.73 -1.85
C VAL A 71 -16.33 10.10 -2.94
N ASP A 72 -17.64 9.93 -2.70
CA ASP A 72 -18.67 10.36 -3.63
C ASP A 72 -18.63 11.89 -3.87
N LYS A 73 -18.41 12.69 -2.82
CA LYS A 73 -18.28 14.15 -2.94
C LYS A 73 -16.98 14.58 -3.58
N LEU A 74 -15.87 13.91 -3.26
CA LEU A 74 -14.59 14.15 -3.92
C LEU A 74 -14.70 13.90 -5.42
N ALA A 75 -15.28 12.76 -5.82
CA ALA A 75 -15.47 12.44 -7.22
C ALA A 75 -16.32 13.49 -7.94
N ALA A 76 -17.42 13.96 -7.31
CA ALA A 76 -18.26 15.02 -7.86
C ALA A 76 -17.48 16.36 -8.00
N ALA A 77 -16.72 16.76 -6.98
CA ALA A 77 -15.94 17.99 -6.99
C ALA A 77 -14.82 17.96 -8.05
N TYR A 78 -14.13 16.84 -8.21
CA TYR A 78 -13.16 16.67 -9.32
C TYR A 78 -13.85 16.75 -10.69
N ARG A 79 -15.05 16.14 -10.84
CA ARG A 79 -15.85 16.28 -12.07
C ARG A 79 -16.27 17.71 -12.36
N ASP A 80 -16.61 18.48 -11.34
CA ASP A 80 -16.94 19.91 -11.48
C ASP A 80 -15.71 20.73 -11.93
N ARG A 81 -14.51 20.29 -11.62
CA ARG A 81 -13.24 20.86 -12.13
C ARG A 81 -12.91 20.43 -13.57
N GLY A 82 -13.60 19.43 -14.08
CA GLY A 82 -13.40 18.87 -15.42
C GLY A 82 -12.55 17.61 -15.45
N ASP A 83 -12.01 17.14 -14.30
CA ASP A 83 -11.17 15.97 -14.21
C ASP A 83 -11.99 14.67 -14.40
N THR A 84 -11.42 13.65 -14.99
CA THR A 84 -12.00 12.31 -15.10
C THR A 84 -11.61 11.47 -13.89
N VAL A 85 -12.55 10.68 -13.33
CA VAL A 85 -12.34 10.01 -12.04
C VAL A 85 -12.52 8.50 -12.14
N GLY A 86 -11.56 7.75 -11.60
CA GLY A 86 -11.68 6.33 -11.32
C GLY A 86 -11.84 6.11 -9.81
N VAL A 87 -12.81 5.27 -9.39
CA VAL A 87 -12.99 4.90 -7.98
C VAL A 87 -12.89 3.41 -7.80
N VAL A 88 -12.02 2.96 -6.91
CA VAL A 88 -11.84 1.57 -6.51
C VAL A 88 -12.20 1.41 -5.05
N ALA A 89 -13.37 0.81 -4.75
CA ALA A 89 -13.75 0.46 -3.39
C ALA A 89 -13.28 -0.95 -3.05
N VAL A 90 -12.45 -1.09 -2.02
CA VAL A 90 -11.80 -2.35 -1.66
C VAL A 90 -12.38 -2.90 -0.37
N ASP A 91 -13.05 -4.05 -0.44
CA ASP A 91 -13.63 -4.77 0.70
C ASP A 91 -12.83 -6.06 1.00
N PRO A 92 -11.94 -6.05 2.00
CA PRO A 92 -11.16 -7.22 2.34
C PRO A 92 -12.00 -8.35 2.97
N SER A 93 -13.22 -8.07 3.43
CA SER A 93 -14.03 -9.01 4.21
C SER A 93 -15.12 -9.73 3.38
N SER A 94 -15.44 -9.25 2.17
CA SER A 94 -16.53 -9.81 1.38
C SER A 94 -16.12 -11.09 0.63
N PRO A 95 -16.74 -12.25 0.93
CA PRO A 95 -16.54 -13.46 0.15
C PRO A 95 -17.34 -13.48 -1.15
N TYR A 96 -18.22 -12.50 -1.37
CA TYR A 96 -19.12 -12.45 -2.51
C TYR A 96 -18.44 -11.86 -3.74
N THR A 97 -18.33 -12.69 -4.76
CA THR A 97 -17.74 -12.37 -6.05
C THR A 97 -18.77 -11.83 -7.02
N GLY A 98 -18.38 -10.80 -7.71
CA GLY A 98 -19.18 -10.12 -8.71
C GLY A 98 -19.74 -8.84 -8.11
N GLY A 99 -19.02 -7.74 -8.29
CA GLY A 99 -19.42 -6.43 -7.82
C GLY A 99 -20.93 -6.25 -8.01
N SER A 100 -21.64 -6.08 -6.91
CA SER A 100 -23.06 -5.80 -6.97
C SER A 100 -23.21 -4.44 -7.63
N VAL A 101 -23.44 -4.43 -8.94
CA VAL A 101 -23.71 -3.21 -9.73
C VAL A 101 -24.79 -2.34 -9.05
N LEU A 102 -25.66 -2.95 -8.25
CA LEU A 102 -26.68 -2.25 -7.49
C LEU A 102 -26.13 -1.60 -6.22
N GLY A 103 -25.23 -2.29 -5.48
CA GLY A 103 -24.58 -1.73 -4.28
C GLY A 103 -23.61 -0.60 -4.62
N ASP A 104 -22.91 -0.72 -5.73
CA ASP A 104 -21.98 0.27 -6.26
C ASP A 104 -22.69 1.58 -6.63
N ARG A 105 -23.84 1.50 -7.30
CA ARG A 105 -24.66 2.67 -7.65
C ARG A 105 -25.26 3.40 -6.44
N ILE A 106 -25.52 2.70 -5.34
CA ILE A 106 -26.05 3.29 -4.12
C ILE A 106 -24.94 4.07 -3.38
N ARG A 107 -23.68 3.63 -3.49
CA ARG A 107 -22.54 4.29 -2.83
C ARG A 107 -22.11 5.59 -3.50
N MET A 108 -22.35 5.73 -4.82
CA MET A 108 -21.95 6.89 -5.64
C MET A 108 -23.18 7.66 -6.11
N ALA A 109 -24.03 8.09 -5.15
CA ALA A 109 -25.32 8.70 -5.45
C ALA A 109 -25.20 10.03 -6.20
N SER A 110 -24.14 10.81 -5.96
CA SER A 110 -23.90 12.11 -6.61
C SER A 110 -23.43 11.95 -8.07
N ASN A 111 -22.88 10.80 -8.43
CA ASN A 111 -22.24 10.55 -9.72
C ASN A 111 -23.00 9.54 -10.59
N VAL A 112 -24.25 9.22 -10.25
CA VAL A 112 -25.06 8.25 -11.01
C VAL A 112 -25.31 8.79 -12.43
N GLY A 113 -24.80 8.05 -13.43
CA GLY A 113 -24.96 8.38 -14.84
C GLY A 113 -23.88 9.27 -15.44
N ASP A 114 -22.90 9.74 -14.67
CA ASP A 114 -21.72 10.38 -15.22
C ASP A 114 -20.79 9.33 -15.85
N MET A 115 -20.59 9.42 -17.15
CA MET A 115 -19.74 8.48 -17.92
C MET A 115 -18.25 8.72 -17.66
N GLU A 116 -17.86 9.86 -17.12
CA GLU A 116 -16.49 10.20 -16.78
C GLU A 116 -16.09 9.76 -15.38
N VAL A 117 -17.03 9.21 -14.61
CA VAL A 117 -16.76 8.50 -13.35
C VAL A 117 -16.84 7.01 -13.59
N PHE A 118 -15.73 6.32 -13.41
CA PHE A 118 -15.70 4.85 -13.40
C PHE A 118 -15.64 4.35 -11.96
N PHE A 119 -16.58 3.50 -11.56
CA PHE A 119 -16.63 2.93 -10.21
C PHE A 119 -16.52 1.41 -10.24
N ARG A 120 -15.68 0.85 -9.36
CA ARG A 120 -15.53 -0.59 -9.19
C ARG A 120 -15.35 -0.98 -7.72
N SER A 121 -16.20 -1.89 -7.22
CA SER A 121 -15.92 -2.60 -5.96
C SER A 121 -15.08 -3.84 -6.22
N MET A 122 -14.02 -4.00 -5.45
CA MET A 122 -13.14 -5.17 -5.49
C MET A 122 -13.18 -5.91 -4.16
N SER A 123 -13.11 -7.24 -4.19
CA SER A 123 -13.14 -8.08 -2.98
C SER A 123 -11.97 -9.07 -2.93
N ALA A 124 -11.49 -9.34 -1.70
CA ALA A 124 -10.47 -10.35 -1.47
C ALA A 124 -11.05 -11.76 -1.62
N ARG A 125 -10.78 -12.42 -2.74
CA ARG A 125 -11.14 -13.84 -2.93
C ARG A 125 -10.19 -14.76 -2.15
N GLY A 126 -10.19 -14.68 -0.80
CA GLY A 126 -9.57 -15.72 0.04
C GLY A 126 -8.05 -15.78 0.07
N ARG A 127 -7.31 -14.82 -0.49
CA ARG A 127 -5.84 -14.75 -0.42
C ARG A 127 -5.39 -13.40 0.12
N LEU A 128 -4.92 -13.41 1.37
CA LEU A 128 -4.18 -12.30 1.98
C LEU A 128 -3.00 -11.91 1.06
N GLY A 129 -2.84 -10.62 0.76
CA GLY A 129 -1.82 -10.10 -0.18
C GLY A 129 -2.25 -10.06 -1.66
N GLY A 130 -3.28 -10.82 -2.05
CA GLY A 130 -3.76 -10.82 -3.44
C GLY A 130 -4.63 -9.61 -3.79
N LEU A 131 -5.24 -8.97 -2.79
CA LEU A 131 -6.12 -7.82 -3.00
C LEU A 131 -5.31 -6.54 -3.25
N SER A 132 -4.23 -6.31 -2.51
CA SER A 132 -3.36 -5.14 -2.73
C SER A 132 -2.73 -5.16 -4.13
N THR A 133 -2.26 -6.32 -4.60
CA THR A 133 -1.74 -6.46 -5.97
C THR A 133 -2.84 -6.21 -7.02
N ALA A 134 -4.03 -6.81 -6.84
CA ALA A 134 -5.14 -6.61 -7.77
C ALA A 134 -5.64 -5.15 -7.78
N THR A 135 -5.58 -4.46 -6.64
CA THR A 135 -5.89 -3.03 -6.53
C THR A 135 -4.87 -2.19 -7.28
N ALA A 136 -3.58 -2.44 -7.08
CA ALA A 136 -2.51 -1.76 -7.81
C ALA A 136 -2.63 -1.97 -9.33
N ASP A 137 -2.94 -3.19 -9.78
CA ASP A 137 -3.15 -3.49 -11.19
C ASP A 137 -4.42 -2.82 -11.75
N ALA A 138 -5.49 -2.68 -10.94
CA ALA A 138 -6.70 -1.95 -11.34
C ALA A 138 -6.43 -0.44 -11.45
N VAL A 139 -5.61 0.13 -10.58
CA VAL A 139 -5.14 1.52 -10.66
C VAL A 139 -4.37 1.74 -11.96
N LYS A 140 -3.42 0.85 -12.31
CA LYS A 140 -2.71 0.90 -13.60
C LYS A 140 -3.67 0.88 -14.80
N ALA A 141 -4.72 0.05 -14.74
CA ALA A 141 -5.71 -0.01 -15.81
C ALA A 141 -6.55 1.27 -15.93
N LEU A 142 -6.87 1.93 -14.81
CA LEU A 142 -7.59 3.21 -14.78
C LEU A 142 -6.71 4.34 -15.30
N ASP A 143 -5.45 4.39 -14.90
CA ASP A 143 -4.46 5.37 -15.34
C ASP A 143 -4.22 5.23 -16.86
N ALA A 144 -3.94 4.02 -17.36
CA ALA A 144 -3.79 3.76 -18.78
C ALA A 144 -5.06 4.05 -19.60
N PHE A 145 -6.25 3.99 -18.98
CA PHE A 145 -7.51 4.40 -19.58
C PHE A 145 -7.63 5.93 -19.72
N GLY A 146 -6.78 6.70 -19.06
CA GLY A 146 -6.76 8.16 -19.08
C GLY A 146 -7.62 8.80 -17.99
N LYS A 147 -7.73 8.18 -16.80
CA LYS A 147 -8.31 8.86 -15.64
C LYS A 147 -7.31 9.83 -15.03
N ASP A 148 -7.74 11.08 -14.80
CA ASP A 148 -6.89 12.11 -14.21
C ASP A 148 -6.68 11.85 -12.72
N VAL A 149 -7.72 11.35 -12.02
CA VAL A 149 -7.70 11.04 -10.59
C VAL A 149 -8.21 9.62 -10.32
N VAL A 150 -7.49 8.87 -9.50
CA VAL A 150 -7.92 7.55 -9.02
C VAL A 150 -8.09 7.58 -7.50
N LEU A 151 -9.31 7.38 -7.02
CA LEU A 151 -9.65 7.30 -5.60
C LEU A 151 -9.72 5.83 -5.18
N ILE A 152 -8.95 5.45 -4.17
CA ILE A 152 -8.98 4.12 -3.56
C ILE A 152 -9.66 4.24 -2.20
N GLU A 153 -10.81 3.58 -2.03
CA GLU A 153 -11.53 3.55 -0.75
C GLU A 153 -11.38 2.18 -0.09
N THR A 154 -11.02 2.17 1.20
CA THR A 154 -11.06 0.94 2.01
C THR A 154 -12.38 0.83 2.78
N VAL A 155 -12.99 -0.36 2.80
CA VAL A 155 -14.26 -0.61 3.50
C VAL A 155 -14.02 -1.04 4.96
N GLY A 156 -13.25 -0.24 5.69
CA GLY A 156 -13.17 -0.17 7.14
C GLY A 156 -13.22 -1.46 7.97
N ALA A 157 -12.48 -2.52 7.64
CA ALA A 157 -12.49 -3.74 8.42
C ALA A 157 -11.16 -4.52 8.39
N GLY A 158 -10.09 -4.01 9.00
CA GLY A 158 -8.97 -4.90 9.30
C GLY A 158 -7.57 -4.37 9.04
N GLN A 159 -6.59 -5.25 9.29
CA GLN A 159 -5.15 -4.98 9.18
C GLN A 159 -4.67 -4.69 7.75
N ASN A 160 -5.48 -5.05 6.74
CA ASN A 160 -5.12 -4.95 5.32
C ASN A 160 -5.43 -3.58 4.70
N GLU A 161 -6.02 -2.65 5.47
CA GLU A 161 -6.33 -1.29 4.98
C GLU A 161 -5.07 -0.53 4.60
N VAL A 162 -4.00 -0.70 5.40
CA VAL A 162 -2.69 -0.10 5.15
C VAL A 162 -2.09 -0.59 3.83
N ASP A 163 -2.18 -1.89 3.54
CA ASP A 163 -1.59 -2.47 2.32
C ASP A 163 -2.32 -2.02 1.05
N VAL A 164 -3.63 -1.74 1.16
CA VAL A 164 -4.44 -1.27 0.03
C VAL A 164 -4.09 0.17 -0.32
N VAL A 165 -3.99 1.06 0.67
CA VAL A 165 -3.71 2.48 0.42
C VAL A 165 -2.24 2.75 0.08
N ARG A 166 -1.34 1.80 0.29
CA ARG A 166 0.05 1.89 -0.20
C ARG A 166 0.19 1.97 -1.72
N ALA A 167 -0.88 1.66 -2.46
CA ALA A 167 -0.93 1.86 -3.90
C ALA A 167 -1.15 3.34 -4.28
N ALA A 168 -1.52 4.19 -3.30
CA ALA A 168 -1.77 5.62 -3.51
C ALA A 168 -0.48 6.46 -3.38
N ASP A 169 -0.50 7.64 -3.99
CA ASP A 169 0.53 8.68 -3.85
C ASP A 169 0.25 9.57 -2.64
N THR A 170 -1.03 9.81 -2.35
CA THR A 170 -1.51 10.57 -1.20
C THR A 170 -2.50 9.75 -0.40
N VAL A 171 -2.33 9.67 0.91
CA VAL A 171 -3.21 8.93 1.82
C VAL A 171 -3.95 9.86 2.76
N ALA A 172 -5.28 9.91 2.63
CA ALA A 172 -6.17 10.60 3.55
C ALA A 172 -6.73 9.65 4.62
N VAL A 173 -6.51 9.98 5.88
CA VAL A 173 -7.00 9.22 7.03
C VAL A 173 -8.20 9.91 7.65
N LEU A 174 -9.37 9.26 7.58
CA LEU A 174 -10.61 9.79 8.11
C LEU A 174 -10.89 9.32 9.53
N VAL A 175 -11.26 10.28 10.38
CA VAL A 175 -11.81 10.04 11.70
C VAL A 175 -13.16 10.73 11.84
N GLN A 176 -13.98 10.35 12.83
CA GLN A 176 -15.24 11.00 13.14
C GLN A 176 -15.25 11.53 14.57
N PRO A 177 -16.03 12.58 14.88
CA PRO A 177 -16.17 13.09 16.25
C PRO A 177 -16.69 12.03 17.22
N GLY A 178 -16.26 12.11 18.48
CA GLY A 178 -16.69 11.19 19.55
C GLY A 178 -15.97 9.85 19.58
N SER A 179 -15.04 9.65 18.72
CA SER A 179 -14.21 8.42 18.62
C SER A 179 -12.95 8.48 19.51
N GLY A 180 -13.05 9.01 20.73
CA GLY A 180 -11.90 9.19 21.62
C GLY A 180 -11.07 7.90 21.80
N ASP A 181 -11.72 6.75 21.88
CA ASP A 181 -11.05 5.44 21.83
C ASP A 181 -10.56 5.10 20.42
N ASP A 182 -11.20 5.60 19.34
CA ASP A 182 -10.82 5.31 17.96
C ASP A 182 -9.60 6.15 17.53
N VAL A 183 -9.44 7.37 18.02
CA VAL A 183 -8.24 8.19 17.80
C VAL A 183 -7.04 7.53 18.47
N GLN A 184 -7.18 6.98 19.66
CA GLN A 184 -6.16 6.16 20.33
C GLN A 184 -6.00 4.77 19.68
N THR A 185 -7.05 4.28 19.03
CA THR A 185 -7.07 3.01 18.29
C THR A 185 -6.64 3.18 16.83
N LEU A 186 -6.45 4.42 16.35
CA LEU A 186 -5.70 4.65 15.11
C LEU A 186 -4.34 3.96 15.28
N LYS A 187 -4.31 2.71 14.80
CA LYS A 187 -3.14 1.83 14.92
C LYS A 187 -1.93 2.64 14.47
N ALA A 188 -0.84 2.56 15.20
CA ALA A 188 0.40 3.29 14.90
C ALA A 188 0.76 3.26 13.41
N GLY A 189 0.50 2.13 12.72
CA GLY A 189 0.74 1.99 11.29
C GLY A 189 -0.15 2.86 10.37
N ILE A 190 -1.34 3.30 10.78
CA ILE A 190 -2.20 4.19 9.97
C ILE A 190 -1.74 5.64 10.12
N LEU A 191 -1.30 6.02 11.33
CA LEU A 191 -0.72 7.34 11.55
C LEU A 191 0.58 7.53 10.78
N GLU A 192 1.38 6.46 10.61
CA GLU A 192 2.66 6.50 9.89
C GLU A 192 2.49 6.69 8.38
N ILE A 193 1.35 6.29 7.81
CA ILE A 193 1.11 6.35 6.35
C ILE A 193 0.21 7.51 5.93
N GLY A 194 -0.37 8.28 6.87
CA GLY A 194 -1.27 9.39 6.56
C GLY A 194 -0.50 10.64 6.13
N ASP A 195 -0.82 11.15 4.96
CA ASP A 195 -0.32 12.40 4.41
C ASP A 195 -1.27 13.56 4.69
N VAL A 196 -2.55 13.25 4.92
CA VAL A 196 -3.60 14.20 5.28
C VAL A 196 -4.55 13.55 6.27
N PHE A 197 -4.89 14.25 7.34
CA PHE A 197 -5.86 13.79 8.34
C PHE A 197 -7.17 14.59 8.22
N VAL A 198 -8.30 13.88 8.29
CA VAL A 198 -9.62 14.48 8.05
C VAL A 198 -10.58 14.14 9.17
N VAL A 199 -11.04 15.13 9.92
CA VAL A 199 -12.18 15.00 10.83
C VAL A 199 -13.46 15.17 10.00
N ASN A 200 -14.03 14.05 9.57
CA ASN A 200 -15.30 14.06 8.83
C ASN A 200 -16.49 14.11 9.80
N LYS A 201 -17.66 14.51 9.31
CA LYS A 201 -18.86 14.79 10.14
C LYS A 201 -18.59 15.91 11.16
N ALA A 202 -17.91 16.95 10.72
CA ALA A 202 -17.53 18.07 11.56
C ALA A 202 -18.74 18.91 12.08
N ASP A 203 -19.93 18.62 11.58
CA ASP A 203 -21.22 19.11 12.07
C ASP A 203 -21.67 18.43 13.38
N MET A 204 -21.03 17.35 13.80
CA MET A 204 -21.36 16.66 15.05
C MET A 204 -20.64 17.25 16.25
N ASP A 205 -21.26 17.12 17.42
CA ASP A 205 -20.65 17.50 18.69
C ASP A 205 -19.32 16.77 18.92
N GLY A 206 -18.32 17.49 19.40
CA GLY A 206 -16.98 16.95 19.69
C GLY A 206 -15.96 17.06 18.55
N ALA A 207 -16.34 17.61 17.39
CA ALA A 207 -15.43 17.75 16.24
C ALA A 207 -14.18 18.57 16.57
N GLU A 208 -14.33 19.70 17.28
CA GLU A 208 -13.20 20.55 17.68
C GLU A 208 -12.22 19.82 18.61
N ARG A 209 -12.75 18.97 19.49
CA ARG A 209 -11.90 18.17 20.39
C ARG A 209 -11.11 17.11 19.62
N THR A 210 -11.78 16.39 18.71
CA THR A 210 -11.12 15.39 17.86
C THR A 210 -10.06 16.02 16.96
N LEU A 211 -10.32 17.21 16.44
CA LEU A 211 -9.36 17.99 15.65
C LEU A 211 -8.10 18.26 16.46
N ALA A 212 -8.26 18.86 17.66
CA ALA A 212 -7.13 19.19 18.53
C ALA A 212 -6.31 17.95 18.96
N GLU A 213 -6.99 16.83 19.25
CA GLU A 213 -6.34 15.56 19.59
C GLU A 213 -5.51 15.02 18.41
N LEU A 214 -6.01 15.12 17.17
CA LEU A 214 -5.28 14.72 15.96
C LEU A 214 -4.09 15.65 15.68
N GLU A 215 -4.27 16.96 15.77
CA GLU A 215 -3.20 17.93 15.60
C GLU A 215 -2.05 17.68 16.59
N GLU A 216 -2.38 17.40 17.86
CA GLU A 216 -1.38 17.05 18.87
C GLU A 216 -0.62 15.77 18.50
N MET A 217 -1.31 14.73 18.02
CA MET A 217 -0.67 13.47 17.62
C MET A 217 0.23 13.63 16.39
N VAL A 218 -0.19 14.40 15.38
CA VAL A 218 0.62 14.70 14.20
C VAL A 218 1.88 15.46 14.60
N HIS A 219 1.75 16.49 15.46
CA HIS A 219 2.89 17.25 15.97
C HIS A 219 3.87 16.41 16.82
N LEU A 220 3.37 15.38 17.52
CA LEU A 220 4.22 14.45 18.27
C LEU A 220 5.02 13.53 17.35
N ARG A 221 4.44 13.14 16.21
CA ARG A 221 5.12 12.35 15.17
C ARG A 221 6.31 13.10 14.58
N ASP A 222 6.13 14.40 14.27
CA ASP A 222 7.12 15.23 13.60
C ASP A 222 8.24 15.73 14.53
N ARG A 223 8.15 15.46 15.84
CA ARG A 223 9.26 15.75 16.75
C ARG A 223 10.35 14.70 16.57
N PRO A 224 11.52 15.06 15.99
CA PRO A 224 12.64 14.15 16.00
C PRO A 224 12.92 13.79 17.46
N THR A 225 13.03 12.50 17.77
CA THR A 225 13.51 12.00 19.07
C THR A 225 14.97 12.43 19.23
N ARG A 226 15.19 13.73 19.42
CA ARG A 226 16.48 14.27 19.81
C ARG A 226 16.77 13.79 21.22
N GLY A 227 17.56 12.73 21.30
CA GLY A 227 18.24 12.36 22.55
C GLY A 227 17.51 11.38 23.44
N LEU A 228 17.19 10.20 22.93
CA LEU A 228 17.28 8.99 23.74
C LEU A 228 18.39 8.14 23.11
N ASP A 229 19.62 8.46 23.48
CA ASP A 229 20.71 7.51 23.48
C ASP A 229 20.25 6.28 24.28
N THR A 230 19.70 5.31 23.62
CA THR A 230 19.53 3.96 24.15
C THR A 230 20.90 3.24 24.08
N ALA A 231 21.85 3.79 24.81
CA ALA A 231 22.89 2.97 25.41
C ALA A 231 22.18 2.17 26.50
N HIS A 232 21.76 0.96 26.21
CA HIS A 232 21.61 -0.20 27.08
C HIS A 232 20.56 -1.14 26.53
N HIS A 233 21.01 -2.21 25.91
CA HIS A 233 20.79 -3.59 26.34
C HIS A 233 21.23 -4.54 25.22
N GLY A 234 22.53 -4.82 25.27
CA GLY A 234 23.03 -6.07 24.69
C GLY A 234 22.46 -7.22 25.53
N ALA A 235 21.61 -8.04 24.90
CA ALA A 235 21.14 -9.26 25.47
C ALA A 235 22.32 -10.22 25.72
N GLY A 236 22.40 -10.71 26.95
CA GLY A 236 23.45 -11.52 27.46
C GLY A 236 23.66 -12.84 26.72
N ALA A 237 24.89 -13.06 26.35
CA ALA A 237 25.42 -14.39 26.11
C ALA A 237 25.72 -15.05 27.46
N VAL A 238 25.10 -16.21 27.70
CA VAL A 238 25.48 -17.12 28.79
C VAL A 238 26.84 -17.69 28.46
N GLY A 239 27.86 -17.28 29.18
CA GLY A 239 29.21 -17.84 29.17
C GLY A 239 29.55 -18.43 30.50
N HIS A 240 30.02 -19.66 30.46
CA HIS A 240 30.49 -20.49 31.57
C HIS A 240 31.56 -19.82 32.43
N ALA A 241 31.45 -20.08 33.73
CA ALA A 241 32.48 -19.82 34.71
C ALA A 241 33.66 -20.71 34.50
N ASP A 242 34.88 -20.14 34.57
CA ASP A 242 36.02 -20.79 35.18
C ASP A 242 36.86 -19.77 35.95
N VAL A 243 37.21 -20.19 37.14
CA VAL A 243 37.94 -19.55 38.21
C VAL A 243 39.42 -19.66 37.88
N ASP A 244 40.23 -18.59 38.06
CA ASP A 244 41.45 -18.56 38.82
C ASP A 244 42.35 -17.38 38.44
N GLY A 245 42.74 -16.60 39.45
CA GLY A 245 44.14 -16.32 39.75
C GLY A 245 44.72 -14.95 39.36
N ASN A 246 44.67 -14.03 40.30
CA ASN A 246 45.81 -13.25 40.85
C ASN A 246 46.71 -12.43 39.94
N GLY A 247 46.93 -11.15 40.32
CA GLY A 247 48.23 -10.50 40.09
C GLY A 247 48.18 -9.03 39.61
N ASP A 248 48.17 -8.14 40.55
CA ASP A 248 48.97 -6.90 40.75
C ASP A 248 49.44 -6.05 39.56
N ASP A 249 49.20 -4.74 39.79
CA ASP A 249 50.09 -3.58 39.69
C ASP A 249 50.31 -2.82 38.38
N ALA A 250 50.17 -1.51 38.59
CA ALA A 250 50.99 -0.37 38.17
C ALA A 250 50.60 0.48 36.96
N ASP A 251 50.24 1.69 37.33
CA ASP A 251 50.65 3.01 36.79
C ASP A 251 51.16 3.15 35.35
N GLY A 252 50.62 4.14 34.65
CA GLY A 252 51.20 4.65 33.42
C GLY A 252 50.45 5.79 32.76
N ASN A 253 50.50 6.96 33.43
CA ASN A 253 50.16 8.27 32.85
C ASN A 253 51.15 8.66 31.76
N VAL A 254 50.75 8.93 30.51
CA VAL A 254 51.48 9.86 29.62
C VAL A 254 50.50 10.61 28.71
N ALA A 255 50.68 11.92 28.72
CA ALA A 255 49.97 12.94 27.96
C ALA A 255 50.55 13.16 26.55
N HIS A 256 49.79 13.94 25.79
CA HIS A 256 50.12 14.77 24.61
C HIS A 256 50.27 14.15 23.23
N GLY A 257 49.52 14.76 22.30
CA GLY A 257 49.75 14.75 20.87
C GLY A 257 48.64 15.49 20.13
N ASP A 258 48.74 16.81 20.13
CA ASP A 258 48.05 17.76 19.22
C ASP A 258 48.60 17.56 17.81
N GLU A 259 47.79 17.76 16.81
CA GLU A 259 48.03 18.21 15.43
C GLU A 259 47.22 17.48 14.37
N GLY A 260 46.49 18.30 13.59
CA GLY A 260 46.05 17.87 12.26
C GLY A 260 44.69 18.37 11.81
N ASN A 261 44.47 19.69 11.87
CA ASN A 261 43.36 20.34 11.16
C ASN A 261 43.61 20.26 9.66
N VAL A 262 42.91 19.37 8.96
CA VAL A 262 42.83 19.38 7.49
C VAL A 262 41.44 19.89 7.11
N ALA A 263 41.40 21.16 6.73
CA ALA A 263 40.27 21.79 6.08
C ALA A 263 39.99 21.07 4.73
N HIS A 264 38.93 20.29 4.63
CA HIS A 264 38.35 19.92 3.37
C HIS A 264 37.33 20.99 2.96
N GLY A 265 37.65 21.60 1.81
CA GLY A 265 36.87 22.61 1.14
C GLY A 265 35.42 22.14 0.92
N GLY A 266 34.52 22.97 1.39
CA GLY A 266 33.10 22.82 1.08
C GLY A 266 32.89 23.02 -0.41
N ASP A 267 32.43 21.95 -1.08
CA ASP A 267 31.72 22.08 -2.32
C ASP A 267 30.29 22.46 -1.91
N GLY A 268 29.93 23.71 -2.17
CA GLY A 268 28.60 24.25 -1.94
C GLY A 268 27.67 23.69 -3.01
N GLY A 269 27.13 22.50 -2.77
CA GLY A 269 25.90 22.09 -3.39
C GLY A 269 24.78 22.89 -2.74
N ASP A 270 24.04 23.67 -3.52
CA ASP A 270 22.73 24.19 -3.16
C ASP A 270 21.80 22.98 -2.91
N ASP A 271 21.83 22.42 -1.70
CA ASP A 271 20.74 21.65 -1.17
C ASP A 271 19.61 22.65 -0.97
N ALA A 272 18.73 22.76 -1.96
CA ALA A 272 17.43 23.37 -1.79
C ALA A 272 16.77 22.62 -0.63
N ASP A 273 16.66 23.31 0.49
CA ASP A 273 15.99 22.88 1.71
C ASP A 273 14.49 22.67 1.36
N THR A 274 14.17 21.53 0.72
CA THR A 274 12.78 21.13 0.46
C THR A 274 12.22 20.78 1.82
N ALA A 275 11.41 21.70 2.36
CA ALA A 275 10.76 21.52 3.65
C ALA A 275 10.01 20.18 3.64
N GLU A 276 10.22 19.38 4.66
CA GLU A 276 9.51 18.11 4.85
C GLU A 276 8.00 18.34 4.90
N TRP A 277 7.21 17.46 4.27
CA TRP A 277 5.76 17.56 4.31
C TRP A 277 5.22 17.32 5.71
N THR A 278 4.54 18.33 6.27
CA THR A 278 3.82 18.20 7.53
C THR A 278 2.35 17.89 7.24
N PRO A 279 1.82 16.72 7.63
CA PRO A 279 0.45 16.35 7.35
C PRO A 279 -0.55 17.32 7.98
N PRO A 280 -1.40 18.00 7.21
CA PRO A 280 -2.43 18.86 7.76
C PRO A 280 -3.62 18.08 8.31
N VAL A 281 -4.34 18.69 9.27
CA VAL A 281 -5.59 18.16 9.80
C VAL A 281 -6.73 19.07 9.34
N LEU A 282 -7.71 18.50 8.63
CA LEU A 282 -8.81 19.23 8.02
C LEU A 282 -10.16 18.78 8.58
N ARG A 283 -11.19 19.59 8.37
CA ARG A 283 -12.58 19.28 8.70
C ARG A 283 -13.41 19.13 7.43
N THR A 284 -14.29 18.14 7.42
CA THR A 284 -15.26 17.96 6.33
C THR A 284 -16.63 17.57 6.85
N VAL A 285 -17.66 17.90 6.08
CA VAL A 285 -19.02 17.36 6.24
C VAL A 285 -19.39 16.65 4.95
N GLY A 286 -19.08 15.35 4.87
CA GLY A 286 -19.24 14.57 3.65
C GLY A 286 -20.66 14.54 3.09
N THR A 287 -21.70 14.80 3.90
CA THR A 287 -23.09 14.86 3.41
C THR A 287 -23.40 16.15 2.64
N THR A 288 -22.81 17.26 3.01
CA THR A 288 -23.02 18.57 2.37
C THR A 288 -21.95 18.92 1.35
N GLY A 289 -20.75 18.33 1.47
CA GLY A 289 -19.55 18.67 0.69
C GLY A 289 -18.73 19.82 1.31
N GLU A 290 -19.09 20.32 2.49
CA GLU A 290 -18.29 21.33 3.19
C GLU A 290 -16.89 20.82 3.47
N GLY A 291 -15.88 21.66 3.19
CA GLY A 291 -14.45 21.33 3.33
C GLY A 291 -13.87 20.43 2.23
N VAL A 292 -14.65 20.00 1.24
CA VAL A 292 -14.16 19.13 0.15
C VAL A 292 -13.21 19.89 -0.78
N ASP A 293 -13.50 21.13 -1.14
CA ASP A 293 -12.62 21.94 -2.00
C ASP A 293 -11.28 22.23 -1.32
N GLU A 294 -11.29 22.47 -0.01
CA GLU A 294 -10.08 22.66 0.78
C GLU A 294 -9.24 21.36 0.83
N LEU A 295 -9.92 20.22 0.98
CA LEU A 295 -9.25 18.91 0.97
C LEU A 295 -8.61 18.62 -0.38
N ILE A 296 -9.28 18.92 -1.49
CA ILE A 296 -8.71 18.77 -2.84
C ILE A 296 -7.50 19.71 -3.01
N ALA A 297 -7.58 20.96 -2.54
CA ALA A 297 -6.45 21.87 -2.63
C ALA A 297 -5.21 21.34 -1.85
N VAL A 298 -5.43 20.64 -0.74
CA VAL A 298 -4.35 19.98 0.00
C VAL A 298 -3.81 18.77 -0.75
N PHE A 299 -4.64 17.98 -1.41
CA PHE A 299 -4.16 16.88 -2.27
C PHE A 299 -3.31 17.41 -3.44
N ASP A 300 -3.76 18.47 -4.09
CA ASP A 300 -2.99 19.13 -5.16
C ASP A 300 -1.64 19.65 -4.64
N ALA A 301 -1.61 20.24 -3.43
CA ALA A 301 -0.39 20.73 -2.80
C ALA A 301 0.58 19.59 -2.44
N HIS A 302 0.06 18.47 -1.92
CA HIS A 302 0.88 17.30 -1.61
C HIS A 302 1.45 16.67 -2.87
N ALA A 303 0.63 16.51 -3.91
CA ALA A 303 1.11 15.99 -5.21
C ALA A 303 2.20 16.88 -5.83
N ALA A 304 2.07 18.22 -5.71
CA ALA A 304 3.11 19.16 -6.14
C ALA A 304 4.38 18.99 -5.29
N HIS A 305 4.26 18.90 -3.96
CA HIS A 305 5.39 18.66 -3.07
C HIS A 305 6.15 17.37 -3.42
N LEU A 306 5.45 16.27 -3.64
CA LEU A 306 6.05 14.98 -4.00
C LEU A 306 6.84 15.04 -5.32
N ARG A 307 6.33 15.83 -6.30
CA ARG A 307 7.01 16.02 -7.59
C ARG A 307 8.25 16.91 -7.42
N ASP A 308 8.11 18.02 -6.71
CA ASP A 308 9.17 19.03 -6.54
C ASP A 308 10.32 18.55 -5.66
N SER A 309 10.02 17.77 -4.60
CA SER A 309 11.01 17.16 -3.72
C SER A 309 11.70 15.92 -4.31
N GLY A 310 11.12 15.32 -5.38
CA GLY A 310 11.56 14.03 -5.92
C GLY A 310 11.15 12.81 -5.08
N GLU A 311 10.34 13.02 -4.04
CA GLU A 311 9.83 11.94 -3.17
C GLU A 311 8.88 11.00 -3.94
N LEU A 312 8.15 11.51 -4.96
CA LEU A 312 7.31 10.69 -5.82
C LEU A 312 8.10 9.53 -6.44
N ALA A 313 9.23 9.83 -7.08
CA ALA A 313 10.07 8.82 -7.71
C ALA A 313 10.65 7.80 -6.70
N GLN A 314 10.91 8.22 -5.47
CA GLN A 314 11.36 7.33 -4.40
C GLN A 314 10.21 6.43 -3.90
N ALA A 315 9.00 6.99 -3.76
CA ALA A 315 7.81 6.26 -3.36
C ALA A 315 7.44 5.20 -4.41
N GLU A 316 7.45 5.56 -5.70
CA GLU A 316 7.24 4.64 -6.82
C GLU A 316 8.27 3.50 -6.82
N ARG A 317 9.56 3.82 -6.66
CA ARG A 317 10.62 2.80 -6.58
C ARG A 317 10.40 1.83 -5.44
N ARG A 318 9.98 2.32 -4.26
CA ARG A 318 9.64 1.47 -3.11
C ARG A 318 8.43 0.58 -3.39
N ARG A 319 7.37 1.13 -4.02
CA ARG A 319 6.18 0.39 -4.43
C ARG A 319 6.51 -0.73 -5.41
N TYR A 320 7.25 -0.43 -6.48
CA TYR A 320 7.66 -1.44 -7.45
C TYR A 320 8.56 -2.52 -6.82
N ALA A 321 9.46 -2.14 -5.93
CA ALA A 321 10.30 -3.12 -5.24
C ALA A 321 9.46 -4.09 -4.38
N GLU A 322 8.42 -3.60 -3.69
CA GLU A 322 7.53 -4.45 -2.90
C GLU A 322 6.58 -5.26 -3.77
N GLU A 323 6.09 -4.70 -4.87
CA GLU A 323 5.30 -5.42 -5.86
C GLU A 323 6.09 -6.59 -6.45
N ILE A 324 7.33 -6.35 -6.88
CA ILE A 324 8.23 -7.41 -7.39
C ILE A 324 8.44 -8.50 -6.33
N ARG A 325 8.74 -8.13 -5.08
CA ARG A 325 8.90 -9.12 -4.00
C ARG A 325 7.65 -9.95 -3.78
N THR A 326 6.47 -9.31 -3.83
CA THR A 326 5.17 -9.96 -3.63
C THR A 326 4.86 -10.92 -4.78
N LEU A 327 5.12 -10.52 -6.03
CA LEU A 327 4.94 -11.36 -7.20
C LEU A 327 5.88 -12.57 -7.16
N VAL A 328 7.16 -12.36 -6.86
CA VAL A 328 8.15 -13.45 -6.74
C VAL A 328 7.77 -14.43 -5.63
N ARG A 329 7.40 -13.94 -4.44
CA ARG A 329 6.96 -14.82 -3.34
C ARG A 329 5.70 -15.62 -3.72
N SER A 330 4.75 -14.98 -4.41
CA SER A 330 3.54 -15.64 -4.88
C SER A 330 3.85 -16.76 -5.89
N ASP A 331 4.75 -16.52 -6.82
CA ASP A 331 5.13 -17.50 -7.85
C ASP A 331 5.91 -18.67 -7.27
N ILE A 332 6.88 -18.40 -6.39
CA ILE A 332 7.59 -19.45 -5.66
C ILE A 332 6.62 -20.27 -4.80
N GLY A 333 5.67 -19.60 -4.12
CA GLY A 333 4.62 -20.26 -3.34
C GLY A 333 3.73 -21.16 -4.20
N ALA A 334 3.40 -20.75 -5.42
CA ALA A 334 2.61 -21.56 -6.36
C ALA A 334 3.40 -22.80 -6.83
N LEU A 335 4.70 -22.66 -7.11
CA LEU A 335 5.57 -23.80 -7.45
C LEU A 335 5.67 -24.79 -6.28
N ALA A 336 5.84 -24.30 -5.06
CA ALA A 336 5.88 -25.15 -3.87
C ALA A 336 4.53 -25.87 -3.62
N ALA A 337 3.41 -25.19 -3.82
CA ALA A 337 2.08 -25.79 -3.71
C ALA A 337 1.88 -26.90 -4.76
N ALA A 338 2.28 -26.68 -6.01
CA ALA A 338 2.22 -27.71 -7.06
C ALA A 338 3.10 -28.91 -6.73
N GLU A 339 4.26 -28.71 -6.10
CA GLU A 339 5.14 -29.78 -5.64
C GLU A 339 4.51 -30.59 -4.50
N ILE A 340 3.86 -29.92 -3.54
CA ILE A 340 3.11 -30.58 -2.46
C ILE A 340 2.01 -31.48 -3.06
N GLU A 341 1.23 -30.98 -4.02
CA GLU A 341 0.18 -31.76 -4.69
C GLU A 341 0.76 -32.97 -5.45
N ARG A 342 1.89 -32.82 -6.14
CA ARG A 342 2.57 -33.94 -6.79
C ARG A 342 3.00 -35.05 -5.83
N ARG A 343 3.27 -34.70 -4.57
CA ARG A 343 3.67 -35.63 -3.50
C ARG A 343 2.48 -36.22 -2.74
N GLY A 344 1.26 -35.97 -3.20
CA GLY A 344 0.02 -36.52 -2.63
C GLY A 344 -0.75 -35.58 -1.72
N GLY A 345 -0.39 -34.29 -1.72
CA GLY A 345 -1.05 -33.25 -0.95
C GLY A 345 -0.53 -33.08 0.48
N ILE A 346 -0.84 -31.97 1.08
CA ILE A 346 -0.34 -31.60 2.42
C ILE A 346 -0.78 -32.59 3.52
N GLU A 347 -1.98 -33.17 3.41
CA GLU A 347 -2.50 -34.14 4.37
C GLU A 347 -1.69 -35.47 4.37
N ALA A 348 -1.33 -35.94 3.18
CA ALA A 348 -0.50 -37.14 3.06
C ALA A 348 0.91 -36.93 3.65
N LEU A 349 1.49 -35.74 3.42
CA LEU A 349 2.77 -35.35 4.00
C LEU A 349 2.68 -35.23 5.53
N ALA A 350 1.62 -34.60 6.04
CA ALA A 350 1.36 -34.48 7.47
C ALA A 350 1.16 -35.85 8.15
N ASP A 351 0.50 -36.81 7.45
CA ASP A 351 0.35 -38.17 7.94
C ASP A 351 1.67 -38.94 8.05
N ARG A 352 2.63 -38.73 7.12
CA ARG A 352 4.00 -39.27 7.22
C ARG A 352 4.68 -38.75 8.50
N VAL A 353 4.57 -37.46 8.77
CA VAL A 353 5.13 -36.84 9.98
C VAL A 353 4.45 -37.41 11.25
N ARG A 354 3.10 -37.49 11.25
CA ARG A 354 2.34 -38.05 12.38
C ARG A 354 2.74 -39.49 12.69
N ARG A 355 3.03 -40.30 11.65
CA ARG A 355 3.51 -41.68 11.81
C ARG A 355 5.00 -41.77 12.18
N ARG A 356 5.70 -40.61 12.29
CA ARG A 356 7.13 -40.52 12.60
C ARG A 356 8.02 -41.19 11.52
N GLU A 357 7.55 -41.25 10.29
CA GLU A 357 8.34 -41.71 9.14
C GLU A 357 9.33 -40.64 8.67
N THR A 358 9.06 -39.38 9.00
CA THR A 358 9.86 -38.21 8.70
C THR A 358 9.51 -37.09 9.69
N ASP A 359 10.11 -35.91 9.58
CA ASP A 359 9.84 -34.71 10.34
C ASP A 359 9.44 -33.55 9.43
N PRO A 360 8.86 -32.44 9.99
CA PRO A 360 8.39 -31.32 9.18
C PRO A 360 9.49 -30.61 8.39
N TYR A 361 10.70 -30.54 8.90
CA TYR A 361 11.83 -29.86 8.24
C TYR A 361 12.29 -30.66 7.04
N THR A 362 12.48 -31.99 7.20
CA THR A 362 12.84 -32.90 6.10
C THR A 362 11.77 -32.84 4.98
N VAL A 363 10.48 -32.79 5.32
CA VAL A 363 9.40 -32.63 4.33
C VAL A 363 9.50 -31.29 3.60
N ALA A 364 9.77 -30.21 4.32
CA ALA A 364 9.96 -28.89 3.70
C ALA A 364 11.15 -28.88 2.73
N ASP A 365 12.29 -29.47 3.13
CA ASP A 365 13.48 -29.61 2.29
C ASP A 365 13.18 -30.46 1.05
N GLU A 366 12.45 -31.56 1.19
CA GLU A 366 12.02 -32.41 0.06
C GLU A 366 11.17 -31.63 -0.96
N VAL A 367 10.32 -30.71 -0.51
CA VAL A 367 9.47 -29.87 -1.38
C VAL A 367 10.29 -28.80 -2.08
N VAL A 368 11.24 -28.18 -1.38
CA VAL A 368 12.03 -27.05 -1.89
C VAL A 368 13.19 -27.52 -2.80
N ALA A 369 13.79 -28.67 -2.54
CA ALA A 369 14.97 -29.15 -3.26
C ALA A 369 14.80 -29.17 -4.81
N PRO A 370 13.68 -29.61 -5.40
CA PRO A 370 13.53 -29.56 -6.86
C PRO A 370 13.48 -28.13 -7.41
N ILE A 371 12.96 -27.18 -6.64
CA ILE A 371 12.88 -25.76 -7.03
C ILE A 371 14.29 -25.17 -7.00
N ALA A 372 15.07 -25.44 -5.96
CA ALA A 372 16.46 -25.00 -5.83
C ALA A 372 17.33 -25.58 -6.96
N ALA A 373 17.19 -26.86 -7.26
CA ALA A 373 17.95 -27.51 -8.34
C ALA A 373 17.67 -26.92 -9.74
N CYS A 374 16.45 -26.37 -9.98
CA CYS A 374 16.16 -25.67 -11.23
C CYS A 374 16.87 -24.31 -11.32
N VAL A 375 17.10 -23.64 -10.19
CA VAL A 375 17.83 -22.36 -10.13
C VAL A 375 19.32 -22.62 -10.41
N ASP A 376 19.91 -23.62 -9.75
CA ASP A 376 21.32 -23.99 -9.92
C ASP A 376 21.64 -24.42 -11.38
N ALA A 377 20.70 -25.12 -12.02
CA ALA A 377 20.84 -25.55 -13.41
C ALA A 377 20.70 -24.41 -14.45
N ALA A 378 20.18 -23.27 -14.05
CA ALA A 378 20.06 -22.08 -14.90
C ALA A 378 21.30 -21.17 -14.85
N GLU A 379 22.22 -21.41 -13.89
CA GLU A 379 23.50 -20.69 -13.76
C GLU A 379 24.64 -21.37 -14.50
N GLU A 380 24.49 -22.62 -15.00
CA GLU A 380 25.43 -23.36 -15.85
C GLU A 380 25.10 -23.14 -17.35
#